data_28b035a78d56d25bb6060b43d0e1e543
#
_entry.id   28b035a78d56d25bb6060b43d0e1e543
#
_cell.length_a   1.000
_cell.length_b   1.000
_cell.length_c   1.000
_cell.angle_alpha   90.00
_cell.angle_beta   90.00
_cell.angle_gamma   90.00
#
_symmetry.space_group_name_H-M   'P 1'
#
loop_
_entity.id
_entity.type
_entity.pdbx_description
1 polymer ?
#
loop_
_entity_poly.entity_id
_entity_poly.type
_entity_poly.pdbx_seq_one_letter_code
_entity_poly.pdbx_strand_id
1 'polypeptide(L)'
;MSETPQAVDPAELPEIITGYLKAHQVRDLGAAIQGYEPDATVTDEGRTYHGPAEIRAWLSRSASEYTYTIEMTGATKIGDDRYDVTHHLKGNFPGGTADLHFRFTVRNGKIARLVIEP
;
A
#
# COMPACT_ATOMS: atom_id res chain seq x y z
N MET A 1 3.69 -17.91 -19.66
CA MET A 1 4.75 -18.09 -18.66
C MET A 1 4.19 -17.80 -17.28
N SER A 2 4.35 -18.72 -16.37
CA SER A 2 3.83 -18.51 -15.02
C SER A 2 4.78 -17.62 -14.22
N GLU A 3 4.22 -16.68 -13.48
CA GLU A 3 4.97 -15.84 -12.56
C GLU A 3 5.06 -16.56 -11.22
N THR A 4 6.28 -16.75 -10.74
CA THR A 4 6.51 -17.40 -9.46
C THR A 4 6.78 -16.34 -8.40
N PRO A 5 5.96 -16.28 -7.32
CA PRO A 5 6.23 -15.35 -6.22
C PRO A 5 7.58 -15.66 -5.57
N GLN A 6 8.35 -14.62 -5.29
CA GLN A 6 9.64 -14.74 -4.64
C GLN A 6 9.68 -13.84 -3.41
N ALA A 7 10.01 -14.44 -2.27
CA ALA A 7 10.22 -13.65 -1.06
C ALA A 7 11.40 -12.70 -1.28
N VAL A 8 11.24 -11.44 -0.88
CA VAL A 8 12.29 -10.44 -0.97
C VAL A 8 12.52 -9.81 0.39
N ASP A 9 13.75 -9.36 0.61
CA ASP A 9 14.07 -8.57 1.79
C ASP A 9 13.38 -7.21 1.66
N PRO A 10 12.80 -6.66 2.74
CA PRO A 10 12.22 -5.30 2.70
C PRO A 10 13.16 -4.25 2.12
N ALA A 11 14.47 -4.40 2.32
CA ALA A 11 15.46 -3.48 1.75
C ALA A 11 15.56 -3.58 0.22
N GLU A 12 15.06 -4.65 -0.38
CA GLU A 12 15.07 -4.85 -1.83
C GLU A 12 13.82 -4.31 -2.53
N LEU A 13 12.84 -3.83 -1.75
CA LEU A 13 11.65 -3.21 -2.34
C LEU A 13 12.01 -1.91 -3.06
N PRO A 14 11.33 -1.59 -4.18
CA PRO A 14 11.54 -0.30 -4.85
C PRO A 14 11.30 0.88 -3.92
N GLU A 15 12.07 1.94 -4.09
CA GLU A 15 11.93 3.16 -3.30
C GLU A 15 10.52 3.75 -3.38
N ILE A 16 9.83 3.60 -4.50
CA ILE A 16 8.47 4.09 -4.64
C ILE A 16 7.53 3.41 -3.63
N ILE A 17 7.76 2.14 -3.33
CA ILE A 17 6.96 1.41 -2.33
C ILE A 17 7.38 1.78 -0.92
N THR A 18 8.68 1.71 -0.61
CA THR A 18 9.16 2.01 0.74
C THR A 18 8.91 3.46 1.11
N GLY A 19 9.10 4.39 0.17
CA GLY A 19 8.80 5.80 0.40
C GLY A 19 7.31 6.06 0.62
N TYR A 20 6.46 5.39 -0.16
CA TYR A 20 5.02 5.49 -0.01
C TYR A 20 4.56 4.97 1.37
N LEU A 21 5.06 3.80 1.77
CA LEU A 21 4.70 3.21 3.06
C LEU A 21 5.14 4.11 4.22
N LYS A 22 6.32 4.70 4.12
CA LYS A 22 6.79 5.65 5.13
C LYS A 22 5.92 6.92 5.17
N ALA A 23 5.60 7.48 4.01
CA ALA A 23 4.75 8.67 3.92
C ALA A 23 3.36 8.37 4.51
N HIS A 24 2.79 7.22 4.21
CA HIS A 24 1.52 6.78 4.77
C HIS A 24 1.61 6.64 6.30
N GLN A 25 2.67 6.06 6.80
CA GLN A 25 2.88 5.82 8.22
C GLN A 25 3.01 7.13 9.01
N VAL A 26 3.70 8.13 8.45
CA VAL A 26 3.85 9.44 9.09
C VAL A 26 2.74 10.42 8.69
N ARG A 27 1.76 9.94 7.92
CA ARG A 27 0.59 10.72 7.49
C ARG A 27 0.94 11.94 6.63
N ASP A 28 1.98 11.81 5.82
CA ASP A 28 2.34 12.83 4.84
C ASP A 28 1.56 12.58 3.55
N LEU A 29 0.35 13.14 3.48
CA LEU A 29 -0.55 12.92 2.35
C LEU A 29 0.02 13.43 1.04
N GLY A 30 0.71 14.56 1.06
CA GLY A 30 1.32 15.12 -0.13
C GLY A 30 2.37 14.21 -0.73
N ALA A 31 3.26 13.68 0.11
CA ALA A 31 4.29 12.75 -0.34
C ALA A 31 3.68 11.42 -0.80
N ALA A 32 2.68 10.91 -0.08
CA ALA A 32 2.01 9.66 -0.44
C ALA A 32 1.33 9.77 -1.81
N ILE A 33 0.59 10.85 -2.06
CA ILE A 33 -0.14 11.02 -3.32
C ILE A 33 0.80 11.16 -4.52
N GLN A 34 1.98 11.73 -4.34
CA GLN A 34 2.97 11.86 -5.40
C GLN A 34 3.51 10.53 -5.90
N GLY A 35 3.40 9.48 -5.11
CA GLY A 35 3.84 8.15 -5.49
C GLY A 35 2.91 7.44 -6.49
N TYR A 36 1.72 7.98 -6.74
CA TYR A 36 0.74 7.37 -7.63
C TYR A 36 0.79 7.93 -9.04
N GLU A 37 0.52 7.07 -10.02
CA GLU A 37 0.30 7.51 -11.39
C GLU A 37 -1.00 8.32 -11.49
N PRO A 38 -1.14 9.19 -12.51
CA PRO A 38 -2.36 10.00 -12.68
C PRO A 38 -3.64 9.18 -12.83
N ASP A 39 -3.54 7.96 -13.38
CA ASP A 39 -4.67 7.06 -13.58
C ASP A 39 -4.67 5.90 -12.59
N ALA A 40 -3.94 6.02 -11.47
CA ALA A 40 -3.83 4.97 -10.49
C ALA A 40 -5.17 4.63 -9.83
N THR A 41 -5.28 3.41 -9.33
CA THR A 41 -6.43 2.95 -8.57
C THR A 41 -5.99 2.39 -7.23
N VAL A 42 -6.82 2.57 -6.21
CA VAL A 42 -6.67 1.95 -4.90
C VAL A 42 -7.95 1.22 -4.58
N THR A 43 -7.82 -0.03 -4.15
CA THR A 43 -8.96 -0.81 -3.67
C THR A 43 -8.73 -1.13 -2.20
N ASP A 44 -9.66 -0.75 -1.36
CA ASP A 44 -9.63 -0.99 0.08
C ASP A 44 -11.05 -1.25 0.57
N GLU A 45 -11.20 -2.29 1.38
CA GLU A 45 -12.51 -2.70 1.90
C GLU A 45 -13.56 -2.90 0.80
N GLY A 46 -13.13 -3.43 -0.35
CA GLY A 46 -14.01 -3.70 -1.47
C GLY A 46 -14.41 -2.49 -2.30
N ARG A 47 -13.87 -1.31 -1.99
CA ARG A 47 -14.13 -0.08 -2.75
C ARG A 47 -12.91 0.32 -3.55
N THR A 48 -13.13 0.81 -4.76
CA THR A 48 -12.05 1.26 -5.63
C THR A 48 -12.13 2.78 -5.81
N TYR A 49 -10.97 3.40 -5.63
CA TYR A 49 -10.78 4.85 -5.78
C TYR A 49 -9.93 5.11 -7.01
N HIS A 50 -10.36 6.04 -7.85
CA HIS A 50 -9.72 6.32 -9.14
C HIS A 50 -9.11 7.71 -9.15
N GLY A 51 -7.82 7.77 -9.45
CA GLY A 51 -7.11 9.02 -9.65
C GLY A 51 -6.73 9.74 -8.36
N PRO A 52 -5.88 10.79 -8.48
CA PRO A 52 -5.31 11.45 -7.31
C PRO A 52 -6.32 12.05 -6.35
N ALA A 53 -7.39 12.66 -6.85
CA ALA A 53 -8.37 13.31 -6.00
C ALA A 53 -9.11 12.32 -5.11
N GLU A 54 -9.58 11.20 -5.67
CA GLU A 54 -10.26 10.17 -4.90
C GLU A 54 -9.31 9.45 -3.95
N ILE A 55 -8.10 9.17 -4.41
CA ILE A 55 -7.07 8.52 -3.58
C ILE A 55 -6.69 9.41 -2.41
N ARG A 56 -6.54 10.72 -2.65
CA ARG A 56 -6.24 11.67 -1.58
C ARG A 56 -7.34 11.71 -0.53
N ALA A 57 -8.60 11.70 -0.95
CA ALA A 57 -9.74 11.66 -0.03
C ALA A 57 -9.74 10.38 0.80
N TRP A 58 -9.44 9.24 0.18
CA TRP A 58 -9.30 7.97 0.87
C TRP A 58 -8.16 8.00 1.89
N LEU A 59 -6.98 8.50 1.51
CA LEU A 59 -5.83 8.60 2.40
C LEU A 59 -6.14 9.48 3.62
N SER A 60 -6.80 10.60 3.40
CA SER A 60 -7.17 11.52 4.47
C SER A 60 -8.12 10.85 5.47
N ARG A 61 -9.13 10.14 4.97
CA ARG A 61 -10.08 9.42 5.82
C ARG A 61 -9.40 8.28 6.58
N SER A 62 -8.59 7.50 5.91
CA SER A 62 -7.86 6.38 6.52
C SER A 62 -6.90 6.85 7.62
N ALA A 63 -6.27 8.01 7.43
CA ALA A 63 -5.33 8.55 8.40
C ALA A 63 -6.03 9.04 9.67
N SER A 64 -7.32 9.45 9.58
CA SER A 64 -8.03 10.06 10.70
C SER A 64 -9.01 9.10 11.41
N GLU A 65 -9.37 7.98 10.77
CA GLU A 65 -10.41 7.09 11.29
C GLU A 65 -9.97 6.32 12.53
N TYR A 66 -8.74 5.79 12.51
CA TYR A 66 -8.21 4.97 13.60
C TYR A 66 -6.77 5.35 13.93
N THR A 67 -6.39 5.10 15.19
CA THR A 67 -5.00 5.16 15.62
C THR A 67 -4.45 3.74 15.68
N TYR A 68 -3.36 3.47 14.99
CA TYR A 68 -2.79 2.13 14.95
C TYR A 68 -1.28 2.15 14.68
N THR A 69 -0.64 1.05 15.05
CA THR A 69 0.73 0.76 14.65
C THR A 69 0.70 -0.25 13.51
N ILE A 70 1.66 -0.16 12.63
CA ILE A 70 1.77 -1.04 11.46
C ILE A 70 3.19 -1.59 11.39
N GLU A 71 3.31 -2.91 11.22
CA GLU A 71 4.59 -3.59 11.13
C GLU A 71 4.61 -4.44 9.86
N MET A 72 5.65 -4.29 9.06
CA MET A 72 5.84 -5.12 7.89
C MET A 72 6.27 -6.52 8.33
N THR A 73 5.50 -7.54 7.93
CA THR A 73 5.76 -8.94 8.29
C THR A 73 6.34 -9.76 7.14
N GLY A 74 6.27 -9.26 5.92
CA GLY A 74 6.84 -9.94 4.77
C GLY A 74 6.71 -9.12 3.50
N ALA A 75 7.46 -9.54 2.49
CA ALA A 75 7.41 -8.92 1.16
C ALA A 75 7.68 -9.97 0.11
N THR A 76 6.91 -9.95 -0.97
CA THR A 76 7.02 -10.91 -2.08
C THR A 76 6.97 -10.14 -3.40
N LYS A 77 7.85 -10.49 -4.31
CA LYS A 77 7.84 -9.96 -5.68
C LYS A 77 7.16 -10.97 -6.59
N ILE A 78 6.25 -10.49 -7.45
CA ILE A 78 5.51 -11.33 -8.39
C ILE A 78 5.73 -10.76 -9.79
N GLY A 79 6.52 -11.44 -10.61
CA GLY A 79 6.91 -10.91 -11.92
C GLY A 79 7.86 -9.72 -11.76
N ASP A 80 7.81 -8.78 -12.71
CA ASP A 80 8.72 -7.63 -12.71
C ASP A 80 8.13 -6.37 -12.08
N ASP A 81 6.80 -6.32 -11.93
CA ASP A 81 6.09 -5.07 -11.62
C ASP A 81 5.12 -5.18 -10.44
N ARG A 82 4.95 -6.35 -9.85
CA ARG A 82 4.01 -6.54 -8.75
C ARG A 82 4.71 -6.95 -7.47
N TYR A 83 4.20 -6.42 -6.36
CA TYR A 83 4.75 -6.69 -5.03
C TYR A 83 3.60 -6.88 -4.05
N ASP A 84 3.70 -7.89 -3.21
CA ASP A 84 2.76 -8.15 -2.12
C ASP A 84 3.50 -7.90 -0.81
N VAL A 85 3.12 -6.86 -0.10
CA VAL A 85 3.73 -6.52 1.19
C VAL A 85 2.72 -6.80 2.28
N THR A 86 3.06 -7.70 3.19
CA THR A 86 2.18 -8.05 4.30
C THR A 86 2.51 -7.22 5.53
N HIS A 87 1.45 -6.81 6.22
CA HIS A 87 1.56 -5.98 7.43
C HIS A 87 0.70 -6.53 8.54
N HIS A 88 1.18 -6.37 9.77
CA HIS A 88 0.40 -6.60 10.98
C HIS A 88 0.05 -5.25 11.59
N LEU A 89 -1.24 -5.01 11.77
CA LEU A 89 -1.76 -3.78 12.36
C LEU A 89 -2.30 -4.05 13.75
N LYS A 90 -2.04 -3.11 14.67
CA LYS A 90 -2.57 -3.16 16.03
C LYS A 90 -3.04 -1.76 16.41
N GLY A 91 -4.30 -1.64 16.82
CA GLY A 91 -4.85 -0.33 17.11
C GLY A 91 -6.24 -0.37 17.71
N ASN A 92 -6.91 0.79 17.65
CA ASN A 92 -8.22 0.99 18.27
C ASN A 92 -9.41 0.70 17.35
N PHE A 93 -9.17 0.01 16.23
CA PHE A 93 -10.25 -0.41 15.33
C PHE A 93 -10.90 -1.71 15.84
N PRO A 94 -12.09 -2.06 15.32
CA PRO A 94 -12.77 -3.29 15.72
C PRO A 94 -11.88 -4.52 15.56
N GLY A 95 -11.80 -5.36 16.59
CA GLY A 95 -10.92 -6.53 16.62
C GLY A 95 -9.52 -6.26 17.15
N GLY A 96 -9.06 -5.03 17.16
CA GLY A 96 -7.78 -4.61 17.73
C GLY A 96 -6.54 -4.98 16.94
N THR A 97 -6.59 -6.02 16.09
CA THR A 97 -5.48 -6.44 15.23
C THR A 97 -6.00 -6.84 13.86
N ALA A 98 -5.15 -6.72 12.85
CA ALA A 98 -5.45 -7.18 11.49
C ALA A 98 -4.16 -7.50 10.76
N ASP A 99 -4.19 -8.53 9.91
CA ASP A 99 -3.10 -8.86 9.01
C ASP A 99 -3.59 -8.57 7.60
N LEU A 100 -2.89 -7.69 6.88
CA LEU A 100 -3.31 -7.21 5.57
C LEU A 100 -2.22 -7.40 4.53
N HIS A 101 -2.66 -7.67 3.30
CA HIS A 101 -1.83 -7.64 2.11
C HIS A 101 -1.97 -6.27 1.47
N PHE A 102 -0.83 -5.64 1.18
CA PHE A 102 -0.76 -4.43 0.36
C PHE A 102 -0.16 -4.87 -0.98
N ARG A 103 -1.01 -5.00 -1.99
CA ARG A 103 -0.61 -5.53 -3.30
C ARG A 103 -0.41 -4.38 -4.26
N PHE A 104 0.85 -4.12 -4.59
CA PHE A 104 1.26 -3.01 -5.44
C PHE A 104 1.52 -3.46 -6.87
N THR A 105 1.06 -2.67 -7.83
CA THR A 105 1.53 -2.75 -9.21
C THR A 105 2.27 -1.45 -9.50
N VAL A 106 3.53 -1.56 -9.94
CA VAL A 106 4.39 -0.41 -10.22
C VAL A 106 4.55 -0.27 -11.72
N ARG A 107 4.40 0.95 -12.23
CA ARG A 107 4.55 1.26 -13.64
C ARG A 107 5.17 2.65 -13.78
N ASN A 108 6.16 2.76 -14.66
CA ASN A 108 6.87 4.03 -14.89
C ASN A 108 7.45 4.64 -13.60
N GLY A 109 7.90 3.78 -12.68
CA GLY A 109 8.47 4.23 -11.42
C GLY A 109 7.47 4.75 -10.41
N LYS A 110 6.16 4.54 -10.64
CA LYS A 110 5.09 4.98 -9.74
C LYS A 110 4.11 3.85 -9.48
N ILE A 111 3.26 4.04 -8.47
CA ILE A 111 2.23 3.07 -8.13
C ILE A 111 1.05 3.23 -9.08
N ALA A 112 0.79 2.21 -9.88
CA ALA A 112 -0.35 2.18 -10.80
C ALA A 112 -1.59 1.61 -10.14
N ARG A 113 -1.41 0.70 -9.17
CA ARG A 113 -2.52 0.05 -8.50
C ARG A 113 -2.07 -0.41 -7.10
N LEU A 114 -2.95 -0.22 -6.14
CA LEU A 114 -2.78 -0.77 -4.80
C LEU A 114 -4.08 -1.45 -4.40
N VAL A 115 -4.00 -2.71 -3.95
CA VAL A 115 -5.13 -3.44 -3.40
C VAL A 115 -4.78 -3.83 -1.97
N ILE A 116 -5.62 -3.42 -1.01
CA ILE A 116 -5.45 -3.75 0.39
C ILE A 116 -6.55 -4.72 0.78
N GLU A 117 -6.16 -5.90 1.27
CA GLU A 117 -7.10 -6.95 1.66
C GLU A 117 -6.50 -7.90 2.69
N PRO A 118 -7.34 -8.60 3.48
CA PRO A 118 -6.86 -9.60 4.42
C PRO A 118 -6.12 -10.76 3.78
#